data_05b02a4b53ae1f7f8025e27471bc262f
#
_entry.id   05b02a4b53ae1f7f8025e27471bc262f
#
_cell.length_a   1.000
_cell.length_b   1.000
_cell.length_c   1.000
_cell.angle_alpha   90.00
_cell.angle_beta   90.00
_cell.angle_gamma   90.00
#
_symmetry.space_group_name_H-M   'P 1'
#
loop_
_entity.id
_entity.type
_entity.pdbx_description
1 polymer ?
#
loop_
_entity_poly.entity_id
_entity_poly.type
_entity_poly.pdbx_seq_one_letter_code
_entity_poly.pdbx_strand_id
1 'polypeptide(L)'
;MALISIILPTYNVEKYIARALESCINQTFKDIEIIVVDDCGNDKSIEIAKEYAIKDNRIKIIHNEENLKLLRARYEGVKVAKAPYILFLDSDDYLELDACEECVKILDENTEMICFNAYIINNAKIPIENYFTDTYSIEKFFPYLIKKDNFAWNAWGKLFKKDKLLKAFKELNLNNDKITMAEDALI
;
A
#
# COMPACT_ATOMS: atom_id res chain seq x y z
N MET A 1 11.47 8.48 -14.08
CA MET A 1 10.86 7.13 -13.94
C MET A 1 10.38 7.04 -12.50
N ALA A 2 9.15 6.55 -12.24
CA ALA A 2 8.64 6.47 -10.86
C ALA A 2 9.56 5.61 -9.97
N LEU A 3 9.77 6.07 -8.73
CA LEU A 3 10.51 5.36 -7.69
C LEU A 3 9.58 4.55 -6.78
N ILE A 4 8.36 5.06 -6.57
CA ILE A 4 7.34 4.43 -5.73
C ILE A 4 6.08 4.19 -6.54
N SER A 5 5.51 2.99 -6.47
CA SER A 5 4.15 2.70 -6.92
C SER A 5 3.23 2.65 -5.70
N ILE A 6 2.26 3.56 -5.65
CA ILE A 6 1.21 3.54 -4.64
C ILE A 6 0.05 2.71 -5.20
N ILE A 7 -0.30 1.64 -4.51
CA ILE A 7 -1.35 0.70 -4.93
C ILE A 7 -2.57 0.86 -4.04
N LEU A 8 -3.72 1.15 -4.67
CA LEU A 8 -5.02 1.36 -4.01
C LEU A 8 -5.98 0.22 -4.41
N PRO A 9 -6.10 -0.86 -3.63
CA PRO A 9 -7.18 -1.82 -3.80
C PRO A 9 -8.53 -1.14 -3.55
N THR A 10 -9.46 -1.27 -4.49
CA THR A 10 -10.68 -0.46 -4.50
C THR A 10 -11.92 -1.35 -4.63
N TYR A 11 -12.74 -1.38 -3.58
CA TYR A 11 -13.99 -2.12 -3.54
C TYR A 11 -15.02 -1.40 -2.65
N ASN A 12 -16.05 -0.79 -3.25
CA ASN A 12 -17.16 -0.12 -2.54
C ASN A 12 -16.70 0.97 -1.54
N VAL A 13 -15.91 1.92 -2.01
CA VAL A 13 -15.32 3.01 -1.20
C VAL A 13 -15.61 4.41 -1.78
N GLU A 14 -16.75 4.60 -2.47
CA GLU A 14 -17.10 5.85 -3.16
C GLU A 14 -17.03 7.10 -2.27
N LYS A 15 -17.24 6.94 -0.96
CA LYS A 15 -17.18 8.05 0.00
C LYS A 15 -15.75 8.52 0.31
N TYR A 16 -14.75 7.69 0.05
CA TYR A 16 -13.38 7.88 0.54
C TYR A 16 -12.35 8.01 -0.57
N ILE A 17 -12.56 7.34 -1.72
CA ILE A 17 -11.58 7.21 -2.81
C ILE A 17 -11.06 8.55 -3.32
N ALA A 18 -11.89 9.60 -3.36
CA ALA A 18 -11.47 10.94 -3.76
C ALA A 18 -10.37 11.48 -2.84
N ARG A 19 -10.56 11.37 -1.51
CA ARG A 19 -9.57 11.80 -0.50
C ARG A 19 -8.29 10.99 -0.61
N ALA A 20 -8.38 9.67 -0.78
CA ALA A 20 -7.23 8.80 -0.96
C ALA A 20 -6.40 9.24 -2.18
N LEU A 21 -7.04 9.44 -3.34
CA LEU A 21 -6.37 9.88 -4.56
C LEU A 21 -5.77 11.28 -4.42
N GLU A 22 -6.47 12.22 -3.81
CA GLU A 22 -5.94 13.57 -3.55
C GLU A 22 -4.68 13.51 -2.68
N SER A 23 -4.64 12.66 -1.67
CA SER A 23 -3.45 12.49 -0.83
C SER A 23 -2.25 11.94 -1.62
N CYS A 24 -2.49 11.06 -2.60
CA CYS A 24 -1.44 10.54 -3.49
C CYS A 24 -0.96 11.60 -4.49
N ILE A 25 -1.89 12.30 -5.16
CA ILE A 25 -1.59 13.31 -6.18
C ILE A 25 -0.75 14.45 -5.60
N ASN A 26 -1.09 14.85 -4.37
CA ASN A 26 -0.47 15.99 -3.69
C ASN A 26 0.80 15.64 -2.91
N GLN A 27 1.30 14.40 -2.97
CA GLN A 27 2.59 14.06 -2.36
C GLN A 27 3.68 15.07 -2.77
N THR A 28 4.53 15.47 -1.82
CA THR A 28 5.68 16.36 -2.09
C THR A 28 6.67 15.69 -3.02
N PHE A 29 6.94 14.40 -2.85
CA PHE A 29 7.74 13.59 -3.75
C PHE A 29 6.93 13.24 -5.01
N LYS A 30 7.44 13.60 -6.21
CA LYS A 30 6.69 13.52 -7.47
C LYS A 30 6.98 12.30 -8.33
N ASP A 31 8.10 11.60 -8.11
CA ASP A 31 8.46 10.41 -8.88
C ASP A 31 7.68 9.16 -8.41
N ILE A 32 6.36 9.27 -8.48
CA ILE A 32 5.40 8.24 -8.10
C ILE A 32 4.52 7.82 -9.28
N GLU A 33 4.01 6.61 -9.26
CA GLU A 33 2.83 6.18 -10.00
C GLU A 33 1.75 5.73 -9.03
N ILE A 34 0.50 5.86 -9.44
CA ILE A 34 -0.68 5.55 -8.62
C ILE A 34 -1.47 4.48 -9.36
N ILE A 35 -1.70 3.33 -8.74
CA ILE A 35 -2.37 2.19 -9.35
C ILE A 35 -3.64 1.89 -8.57
N VAL A 36 -4.78 2.23 -9.15
CA VAL A 36 -6.11 1.87 -8.62
C VAL A 36 -6.44 0.48 -9.14
N VAL A 37 -6.72 -0.44 -8.23
CA VAL A 37 -7.12 -1.82 -8.56
C VAL A 37 -8.62 -1.95 -8.32
N ASP A 38 -9.40 -1.95 -9.39
CA ASP A 38 -10.84 -2.19 -9.35
C ASP A 38 -11.10 -3.68 -9.06
N ASP A 39 -11.57 -3.97 -7.88
CA ASP A 39 -11.89 -5.33 -7.42
C ASP A 39 -13.39 -5.64 -7.55
N CYS A 40 -14.02 -5.18 -8.64
CA CYS A 40 -15.42 -5.42 -9.00
C CYS A 40 -16.41 -4.89 -7.94
N GLY A 41 -16.20 -3.70 -7.42
CA GLY A 41 -17.18 -2.97 -6.62
C GLY A 41 -18.40 -2.56 -7.47
N ASN A 42 -19.53 -2.30 -6.80
CA ASN A 42 -20.79 -1.93 -7.46
C ASN A 42 -21.25 -0.51 -7.12
N ASP A 43 -20.39 0.31 -6.52
CA ASP A 43 -20.60 1.72 -6.25
C ASP A 43 -19.87 2.61 -7.27
N LYS A 44 -19.80 3.92 -7.03
CA LYS A 44 -19.16 4.89 -7.93
C LYS A 44 -17.65 5.06 -7.75
N SER A 45 -17.00 4.21 -6.97
CA SER A 45 -15.56 4.35 -6.68
C SER A 45 -14.72 4.47 -7.96
N ILE A 46 -14.98 3.62 -8.93
CA ILE A 46 -14.19 3.56 -10.17
C ILE A 46 -14.55 4.70 -11.13
N GLU A 47 -15.80 5.16 -11.14
CA GLU A 47 -16.18 6.37 -11.89
C GLU A 47 -15.42 7.59 -11.38
N ILE A 48 -15.35 7.75 -10.06
CA ILE A 48 -14.58 8.82 -9.41
C ILE A 48 -13.10 8.68 -9.77
N ALA A 49 -12.51 7.49 -9.64
CA ALA A 49 -11.10 7.27 -9.97
C ALA A 49 -10.78 7.62 -11.44
N LYS A 50 -11.68 7.33 -12.38
CA LYS A 50 -11.53 7.71 -13.80
C LYS A 50 -11.49 9.23 -13.99
N GLU A 51 -12.28 10.00 -13.24
CA GLU A 51 -12.24 11.46 -13.31
C GLU A 51 -10.89 12.04 -12.87
N TYR A 52 -10.25 11.41 -11.86
CA TYR A 52 -8.90 11.77 -11.42
C TYR A 52 -7.83 11.35 -12.44
N ALA A 53 -7.96 10.16 -13.03
CA ALA A 53 -7.02 9.65 -14.02
C ALA A 53 -6.97 10.50 -15.31
N ILE A 54 -8.08 11.18 -15.68
CA ILE A 54 -8.11 12.15 -16.79
C ILE A 54 -7.25 13.38 -16.45
N LYS A 55 -7.16 13.77 -15.19
CA LYS A 55 -6.47 14.99 -14.72
C LYS A 55 -5.01 14.76 -14.39
N ASP A 56 -4.64 13.52 -14.01
CA ASP A 56 -3.28 13.14 -13.61
C ASP A 56 -2.85 11.83 -14.28
N ASN A 57 -1.91 11.92 -15.19
CA ASN A 57 -1.41 10.79 -16.00
C ASN A 57 -0.58 9.76 -15.19
N ARG A 58 -0.26 10.05 -13.94
CA ARG A 58 0.39 9.10 -13.02
C ARG A 58 -0.60 8.05 -12.53
N ILE A 59 -1.92 8.30 -12.62
CA ILE A 59 -2.96 7.37 -12.19
C ILE A 59 -3.25 6.36 -13.31
N LYS A 60 -3.22 5.10 -12.96
CA LYS A 60 -3.61 3.97 -13.80
C LYS A 60 -4.70 3.19 -13.08
N ILE A 61 -5.69 2.73 -13.83
CA ILE A 61 -6.75 1.88 -13.30
C ILE A 61 -6.60 0.52 -13.98
N ILE A 62 -6.56 -0.54 -13.18
CA ILE A 62 -6.64 -1.92 -13.66
C ILE A 62 -7.93 -2.56 -13.12
N HIS A 63 -8.49 -3.49 -13.88
CA HIS A 63 -9.76 -4.11 -13.57
C HIS A 63 -9.55 -5.61 -13.37
N ASN A 64 -10.03 -6.14 -12.26
CA ASN A 64 -10.15 -7.58 -12.05
C ASN A 64 -11.42 -8.10 -12.75
N GLU A 65 -11.44 -9.36 -13.15
CA GLU A 65 -12.61 -9.98 -13.77
C GLU A 65 -13.69 -10.35 -12.73
N GLU A 66 -13.27 -10.54 -11.47
CA GLU A 66 -14.13 -10.84 -10.32
C GLU A 66 -13.54 -10.21 -9.05
N ASN A 67 -14.31 -10.20 -7.95
CA ASN A 67 -13.80 -9.75 -6.66
C ASN A 67 -12.79 -10.77 -6.11
N LEU A 68 -11.51 -10.42 -6.18
CA LEU A 68 -10.38 -11.25 -5.76
C LEU A 68 -10.07 -11.14 -4.27
N LYS A 69 -10.67 -10.18 -3.55
CA LYS A 69 -10.36 -9.81 -2.18
C LYS A 69 -9.02 -9.08 -2.05
N LEU A 70 -8.82 -8.46 -0.88
CA LEU A 70 -7.79 -7.45 -0.64
C LEU A 70 -6.38 -7.94 -1.00
N LEU A 71 -5.97 -9.11 -0.50
CA LEU A 71 -4.62 -9.63 -0.73
C LEU A 71 -4.31 -9.84 -2.21
N ARG A 72 -5.25 -10.45 -2.95
CA ARG A 72 -5.07 -10.69 -4.39
C ARG A 72 -5.17 -9.40 -5.20
N ALA A 73 -6.08 -8.49 -4.84
CA ALA A 73 -6.15 -7.18 -5.46
C ALA A 73 -4.83 -6.42 -5.31
N ARG A 74 -4.21 -6.45 -4.12
CA ARG A 74 -2.85 -5.92 -3.89
C ARG A 74 -1.83 -6.57 -4.82
N TYR A 75 -1.87 -7.90 -4.95
CA TYR A 75 -0.94 -8.63 -5.84
C TYR A 75 -1.12 -8.24 -7.32
N GLU A 76 -2.36 -8.08 -7.81
CA GLU A 76 -2.62 -7.61 -9.18
C GLU A 76 -1.98 -6.22 -9.40
N GLY A 77 -2.11 -5.32 -8.44
CA GLY A 77 -1.42 -4.02 -8.48
C GLY A 77 0.11 -4.15 -8.55
N VAL A 78 0.70 -5.04 -7.72
CA VAL A 78 2.16 -5.26 -7.71
C VAL A 78 2.67 -5.81 -9.05
N LYS A 79 1.92 -6.68 -9.71
CA LYS A 79 2.30 -7.24 -11.02
C LYS A 79 2.47 -6.17 -12.08
N VAL A 80 1.62 -5.15 -12.10
CA VAL A 80 1.65 -4.09 -13.12
C VAL A 80 2.48 -2.87 -12.74
N ALA A 81 2.86 -2.75 -11.48
CA ALA A 81 3.71 -1.68 -10.98
C ALA A 81 5.06 -1.65 -11.72
N LYS A 82 5.57 -0.45 -12.02
CA LYS A 82 6.84 -0.25 -12.72
C LYS A 82 7.96 0.25 -11.79
N ALA A 83 7.60 0.85 -10.66
CA ALA A 83 8.57 1.36 -9.71
C ALA A 83 9.23 0.24 -8.89
N PRO A 84 10.47 0.44 -8.41
CA PRO A 84 11.19 -0.53 -7.60
C PRO A 84 10.63 -0.68 -6.17
N TYR A 85 9.84 0.28 -5.70
CA TYR A 85 9.24 0.24 -4.38
C TYR A 85 7.71 0.32 -4.45
N ILE A 86 7.05 -0.40 -3.55
CA ILE A 86 5.59 -0.51 -3.45
C ILE A 86 5.12 0.04 -2.11
N LEU A 87 4.12 0.90 -2.14
CA LEU A 87 3.38 1.37 -0.99
C LEU A 87 1.91 0.97 -1.17
N PHE A 88 1.32 0.29 -0.19
CA PHE A 88 -0.11 0.04 -0.19
C PHE A 88 -0.84 1.14 0.57
N LEU A 89 -1.92 1.63 -0.02
CA LEU A 89 -2.86 2.55 0.60
C LEU A 89 -4.26 1.97 0.47
N ASP A 90 -4.89 1.67 1.59
CA ASP A 90 -6.30 1.28 1.58
C ASP A 90 -7.15 2.48 1.12
N SER A 91 -8.09 2.24 0.22
CA SER A 91 -8.77 3.33 -0.51
C SER A 91 -9.76 4.12 0.35
N ASP A 92 -9.94 3.75 1.61
CA ASP A 92 -10.68 4.50 2.65
C ASP A 92 -9.76 5.32 3.57
N ASP A 93 -8.43 5.17 3.43
CA ASP A 93 -7.41 5.92 4.14
C ASP A 93 -6.81 7.06 3.29
N TYR A 94 -5.81 7.75 3.82
CA TYR A 94 -5.03 8.77 3.11
C TYR A 94 -3.61 8.90 3.66
N LEU A 95 -2.69 9.37 2.82
CA LEU A 95 -1.31 9.64 3.20
C LEU A 95 -1.15 11.09 3.68
N GLU A 96 -0.23 11.31 4.63
CA GLU A 96 0.32 12.66 4.87
C GLU A 96 1.10 13.09 3.62
N LEU A 97 1.14 14.41 3.36
CA LEU A 97 1.65 14.95 2.09
C LEU A 97 3.14 14.68 1.84
N ASP A 98 3.91 14.44 2.88
CA ASP A 98 5.35 14.18 2.85
C ASP A 98 5.71 12.69 3.04
N ALA A 99 4.71 11.80 3.14
CA ALA A 99 4.92 10.38 3.44
C ALA A 99 5.93 9.70 2.50
N CYS A 100 5.78 9.92 1.18
CA CYS A 100 6.72 9.36 0.21
C CYS A 100 8.11 9.99 0.31
N GLU A 101 8.19 11.30 0.56
CA GLU A 101 9.46 12.02 0.70
C GLU A 101 10.24 11.54 1.92
N GLU A 102 9.57 11.38 3.06
CA GLU A 102 10.20 10.87 4.28
C GLU A 102 10.73 9.44 4.10
N CYS A 103 9.97 8.58 3.41
CA CYS A 103 10.48 7.25 3.05
C CYS A 103 11.73 7.34 2.17
N VAL A 104 11.73 8.20 1.15
CA VAL A 104 12.86 8.33 0.21
C VAL A 104 14.13 8.84 0.89
N LYS A 105 14.02 9.71 1.90
CA LYS A 105 15.17 10.23 2.66
C LYS A 105 15.99 9.15 3.36
N ILE A 106 15.37 8.03 3.73
CA ILE A 106 16.01 6.94 4.46
C ILE A 106 16.25 5.68 3.61
N LEU A 107 15.87 5.73 2.30
CA LEU A 107 16.15 4.65 1.37
C LEU A 107 17.65 4.56 1.07
N ASP A 108 18.17 3.34 1.11
CA ASP A 108 19.49 2.97 0.61
C ASP A 108 19.40 1.72 -0.29
N GLU A 109 20.53 1.30 -0.86
CA GLU A 109 20.59 0.15 -1.77
C GLU A 109 20.21 -1.20 -1.11
N ASN A 110 20.38 -1.29 0.21
CA ASN A 110 20.12 -2.50 1.00
C ASN A 110 18.71 -2.51 1.62
N THR A 111 17.97 -1.41 1.51
CA THR A 111 16.64 -1.28 2.11
C THR A 111 15.65 -2.19 1.41
N GLU A 112 15.08 -3.14 2.14
CA GLU A 112 14.05 -4.07 1.64
C GLU A 112 12.65 -3.65 2.07
N MET A 113 12.51 -3.03 3.25
CA MET A 113 11.26 -2.53 3.80
C MET A 113 11.49 -1.32 4.70
N ILE A 114 10.59 -0.35 4.63
CA ILE A 114 10.49 0.76 5.57
C ILE A 114 9.14 0.67 6.26
N CYS A 115 9.11 0.77 7.59
CA CYS A 115 7.88 0.94 8.35
C CYS A 115 7.75 2.40 8.79
N PHE A 116 6.56 2.97 8.66
CA PHE A 116 6.27 4.33 9.11
C PHE A 116 5.02 4.37 9.98
N ASN A 117 4.90 5.44 10.75
CA ASN A 117 3.79 5.62 11.68
C ASN A 117 2.50 5.97 10.95
N ALA A 118 1.38 5.71 11.60
CA ALA A 118 0.05 6.06 11.14
C ALA A 118 -0.78 6.69 12.26
N TYR A 119 -1.96 7.21 11.89
CA TYR A 119 -2.90 7.77 12.83
C TYR A 119 -4.29 7.17 12.62
N ILE A 120 -4.97 6.84 13.69
CA ILE A 120 -6.42 6.62 13.65
C ILE A 120 -7.10 7.97 13.75
N ILE A 121 -7.96 8.27 12.78
CA ILE A 121 -8.76 9.51 12.77
C ILE A 121 -10.19 9.17 13.20
N ASN A 122 -10.47 9.37 14.46
CA ASN A 122 -11.82 9.22 15.02
C ASN A 122 -12.07 10.31 16.05
N ASN A 123 -12.65 11.45 15.64
CA ASN A 123 -12.83 12.67 16.43
C ASN A 123 -11.54 13.25 17.06
N ALA A 124 -10.45 12.52 17.04
CA ALA A 124 -9.10 12.93 17.43
C ALA A 124 -8.08 12.20 16.56
N LYS A 125 -6.89 12.79 16.39
CA LYS A 125 -5.75 12.17 15.72
C LYS A 125 -4.99 11.35 16.75
N ILE A 126 -5.17 10.01 16.73
CA ILE A 126 -4.54 9.08 17.68
C ILE A 126 -3.38 8.41 16.96
N PRO A 127 -2.11 8.55 17.42
CA PRO A 127 -0.98 7.91 16.78
C PRO A 127 -1.03 6.38 16.94
N ILE A 128 -0.74 5.67 15.85
CA ILE A 128 -0.33 4.27 15.88
C ILE A 128 1.18 4.28 15.68
N GLU A 129 1.93 4.05 16.72
CA GLU A 129 3.38 4.03 16.66
C GLU A 129 3.86 2.66 16.18
N ASN A 130 4.50 2.61 15.03
CA ASN A 130 5.38 1.51 14.66
C ASN A 130 6.70 1.76 15.40
N TYR A 131 6.96 1.02 16.47
CA TYR A 131 8.10 1.23 17.39
C TYR A 131 9.47 0.82 16.82
N PHE A 132 9.70 1.04 15.52
CA PHE A 132 11.02 0.83 14.93
C PHE A 132 11.78 2.16 14.88
N THR A 133 12.78 2.30 15.73
CA THR A 133 13.67 3.46 15.75
C THR A 133 14.99 3.19 15.04
N ASP A 134 15.23 1.94 14.64
CA ASP A 134 16.51 1.49 14.11
C ASP A 134 16.39 0.67 12.83
N THR A 135 17.51 0.49 12.15
CA THR A 135 17.65 -0.44 11.03
C THR A 135 17.99 -1.84 11.55
N TYR A 136 17.24 -2.83 11.10
CA TYR A 136 17.43 -4.23 11.50
C TYR A 136 17.82 -5.08 10.30
N SER A 137 18.78 -6.00 10.47
CA SER A 137 18.92 -7.12 9.54
C SER A 137 17.75 -8.09 9.69
N ILE A 138 17.45 -8.87 8.65
CA ILE A 138 16.31 -9.80 8.67
C ILE A 138 16.41 -10.83 9.80
N GLU A 139 17.62 -11.27 10.16
CA GLU A 139 17.86 -12.23 11.25
C GLU A 139 17.48 -11.66 12.63
N LYS A 140 17.57 -10.34 12.81
CA LYS A 140 17.23 -9.64 14.06
C LYS A 140 15.78 -9.18 14.07
N PHE A 141 15.20 -8.92 12.89
CA PHE A 141 13.87 -8.37 12.75
C PHE A 141 12.78 -9.34 13.24
N PHE A 142 12.77 -10.59 12.75
CA PHE A 142 11.78 -11.57 13.17
C PHE A 142 11.79 -11.90 14.67
N PRO A 143 12.94 -12.16 15.31
CA PRO A 143 12.99 -12.35 16.78
C PRO A 143 12.51 -11.11 17.56
N TYR A 144 12.73 -9.91 17.01
CA TYR A 144 12.23 -8.67 17.61
C TYR A 144 10.71 -8.59 17.51
N LEU A 145 10.11 -8.91 16.37
CA LEU A 145 8.66 -8.91 16.16
C LEU A 145 7.93 -9.89 17.10
N ILE A 146 8.45 -11.11 17.24
CA ILE A 146 7.86 -12.15 18.10
C ILE A 146 7.82 -11.71 19.56
N LYS A 147 8.76 -10.87 20.00
CA LYS A 147 8.83 -10.35 21.36
C LYS A 147 7.96 -9.14 21.64
N LYS A 148 7.40 -8.50 20.59
CA LYS A 148 6.54 -7.31 20.73
C LYS A 148 5.07 -7.68 20.59
N ASP A 149 4.32 -7.48 21.66
CA ASP A 149 2.87 -7.78 21.72
C ASP A 149 2.00 -6.89 20.83
N ASN A 150 2.54 -5.80 20.23
CA ASN A 150 1.78 -4.79 19.50
C ASN A 150 2.37 -4.45 18.12
N PHE A 151 2.90 -5.43 17.39
CA PHE A 151 3.34 -5.17 16.02
C PHE A 151 2.13 -5.03 15.06
N ALA A 152 2.11 -3.95 14.28
CA ALA A 152 1.12 -3.78 13.22
C ALA A 152 1.49 -4.69 12.01
N TRP A 153 0.83 -5.84 11.91
CA TRP A 153 1.01 -6.82 10.83
C TRP A 153 0.39 -6.40 9.49
N ASN A 154 -0.24 -5.25 9.43
CA ASN A 154 -0.87 -4.70 8.25
C ASN A 154 0.13 -4.37 7.12
N ALA A 155 -0.29 -4.47 5.88
CA ALA A 155 0.51 -4.12 4.71
C ALA A 155 0.61 -2.59 4.50
N TRP A 156 -0.39 -1.81 4.96
CA TRP A 156 -0.30 -0.36 4.96
C TRP A 156 0.72 0.15 6.00
N GLY A 157 1.16 1.39 5.87
CA GLY A 157 2.22 1.94 6.74
C GLY A 157 3.59 1.32 6.48
N LYS A 158 3.78 0.73 5.30
CA LYS A 158 5.04 0.12 4.88
C LYS A 158 5.35 0.41 3.43
N LEU A 159 6.61 0.64 3.15
CA LEU A 159 7.17 0.68 1.81
C LEU A 159 8.01 -0.58 1.59
N PHE A 160 7.73 -1.33 0.54
CA PHE A 160 8.38 -2.61 0.26
C PHE A 160 9.23 -2.53 -1.01
N LYS A 161 10.37 -3.19 -1.03
CA LYS A 161 11.11 -3.45 -2.27
C LYS A 161 10.34 -4.46 -3.13
N LYS A 162 9.99 -4.08 -4.35
CA LYS A 162 9.06 -4.82 -5.22
C LYS A 162 9.46 -6.26 -5.48
N ASP A 163 10.75 -6.52 -5.75
CA ASP A 163 11.25 -7.86 -6.04
C ASP A 163 11.08 -8.82 -4.86
N LYS A 164 11.28 -8.32 -3.63
CA LYS A 164 11.06 -9.08 -2.39
C LYS A 164 9.59 -9.39 -2.18
N LEU A 165 8.74 -8.37 -2.37
CA LEU A 165 7.30 -8.51 -2.26
C LEU A 165 6.73 -9.50 -3.30
N LEU A 166 7.19 -9.44 -4.56
CA LEU A 166 6.80 -10.40 -5.59
C LEU A 166 7.23 -11.83 -5.26
N LYS A 167 8.40 -12.00 -4.64
CA LYS A 167 8.84 -13.31 -4.17
C LYS A 167 7.91 -13.85 -3.09
N ALA A 168 7.57 -13.04 -2.08
CA ALA A 168 6.63 -13.42 -1.02
C ALA A 168 5.27 -13.85 -1.58
N PHE A 169 4.68 -13.06 -2.49
CA PHE A 169 3.41 -13.41 -3.13
C PHE A 169 3.45 -14.72 -3.92
N LYS A 170 4.56 -15.02 -4.58
CA LYS A 170 4.74 -16.29 -5.31
C LYS A 170 4.82 -17.48 -4.37
N GLU A 171 5.50 -17.34 -3.24
CA GLU A 171 5.62 -18.39 -2.21
C GLU A 171 4.29 -18.70 -1.52
N LEU A 172 3.42 -17.70 -1.36
CA LEU A 172 2.08 -17.85 -0.80
C LEU A 172 1.13 -18.71 -1.65
N ASN A 173 1.45 -18.98 -2.92
CA ASN A 173 0.65 -19.81 -3.84
C ASN A 173 -0.85 -19.50 -3.81
N LEU A 174 -1.22 -18.25 -4.05
CA LEU A 174 -2.56 -17.67 -3.88
C LEU A 174 -3.65 -18.28 -4.80
N ASN A 175 -3.43 -19.46 -5.36
CA ASN A 175 -4.23 -19.98 -6.48
C ASN A 175 -5.67 -20.34 -6.10
N ASN A 176 -6.03 -20.58 -4.84
CA ASN A 176 -7.38 -21.07 -4.53
C ASN A 176 -8.04 -20.58 -3.24
N ASP A 177 -7.35 -19.94 -2.32
CA ASP A 177 -7.95 -19.62 -1.04
C ASP A 177 -8.42 -18.17 -0.97
N LYS A 178 -9.70 -17.95 -0.72
CA LYS A 178 -10.26 -16.64 -0.39
C LYS A 178 -9.86 -16.28 1.05
N ILE A 179 -8.61 -15.90 1.22
CA ILE A 179 -8.13 -15.40 2.50
C ILE A 179 -8.76 -14.02 2.72
N THR A 180 -9.55 -13.89 3.77
CA THR A 180 -10.32 -12.67 4.08
C THR A 180 -9.98 -12.06 5.44
N MET A 181 -9.16 -12.74 6.25
CA MET A 181 -8.74 -12.25 7.57
C MET A 181 -7.26 -12.53 7.80
N ALA A 182 -6.58 -11.61 8.48
CA ALA A 182 -5.15 -11.67 8.78
C ALA A 182 -4.24 -11.83 7.55
N GLU A 183 -4.73 -11.48 6.37
CA GLU A 183 -4.01 -11.57 5.09
C GLU A 183 -2.72 -10.73 5.09
N ASP A 184 -2.70 -9.63 5.84
CA ASP A 184 -1.53 -8.76 5.97
C ASP A 184 -0.37 -9.44 6.71
N ALA A 185 -0.65 -10.46 7.53
CA ALA A 185 0.37 -11.23 8.22
C ALA A 185 1.09 -12.24 7.31
N LEU A 186 0.59 -12.44 6.09
CA LEU A 186 1.16 -13.41 5.14
C LEU A 186 2.23 -12.78 4.23
N ILE A 187 2.32 -11.46 4.13
CA ILE A 187 3.34 -10.73 3.38
C ILE A 187 4.52 -10.41 4.28
#